data_9bd998ca1aeed3f7e67a0a81c80f34cd
#
_entry.id   9bd998ca1aeed3f7e67a0a81c80f34cd
#
_cell.length_a   1.000
_cell.length_b   1.000
_cell.length_c   1.000
_cell.angle_alpha   90.00
_cell.angle_beta   90.00
_cell.angle_gamma   90.00
#
_symmetry.space_group_name_H-M   'P 1'
#
loop_
_entity.id
_entity.type
_entity.pdbx_description
1 polymer ?
#
loop_
_entity_poly.entity_id
_entity_poly.type
_entity_poly.pdbx_seq_one_letter_code
_entity_poly.pdbx_strand_id
1 'polypeptide(L)'
;VDAGQVVITVGGGGIPVIREGNHLRGASAVIDKDWASARLAEMIDADMLIILTAVEKVAINFGKENEQWLDRLSLSDAERFIEEGHFAKGSMLPKVEAAASFARSRAGREALITVLSKAKEGIEGKTGTVICQ
;
A
#
# COMPACT_ATOMS: atom_id res chain seq x y z
N VAL A 1 -5.21 12.00 15.92
CA VAL A 1 -3.95 11.26 16.02
C VAL A 1 -3.07 11.91 17.08
N ASP A 2 -2.76 13.20 17.00
CA ASP A 2 -1.86 13.90 17.94
C ASP A 2 -2.35 13.88 19.41
N ALA A 3 -3.66 13.77 19.62
CA ALA A 3 -4.27 13.58 20.95
C ALA A 3 -4.23 12.13 21.47
N GLY A 4 -3.50 11.22 20.82
CA GLY A 4 -3.39 9.80 21.18
C GLY A 4 -4.62 8.97 20.84
N GLN A 5 -5.54 9.49 20.03
CA GLN A 5 -6.75 8.77 19.63
C GLN A 5 -6.48 7.83 18.46
N VAL A 6 -7.09 6.63 18.51
CA VAL A 6 -7.16 5.73 17.37
C VAL A 6 -8.30 6.18 16.45
N VAL A 7 -7.99 6.43 15.19
CA VAL A 7 -8.93 6.95 14.19
C VAL A 7 -9.24 5.89 13.15
N ILE A 8 -10.52 5.58 12.95
CA ILE A 8 -11.01 4.74 11.84
C ILE A 8 -11.47 5.69 10.74
N THR A 9 -10.83 5.62 9.57
CA THR A 9 -11.07 6.53 8.47
C THR A 9 -10.81 5.88 7.11
N VAL A 10 -10.93 6.64 6.02
CA VAL A 10 -10.76 6.22 4.60
C VAL A 10 -11.87 5.26 4.12
N GLY A 11 -12.27 4.26 4.91
CA GLY A 11 -13.32 3.29 4.52
C GLY A 11 -13.00 2.59 3.20
N GLY A 12 -13.86 2.77 2.20
CA GLY A 12 -13.68 2.20 0.86
C GLY A 12 -12.77 3.01 -0.08
N GLY A 13 -12.16 4.11 0.38
CA GLY A 13 -11.24 4.93 -0.44
C GLY A 13 -11.61 6.42 -0.51
N GLY A 14 -12.86 6.77 -0.26
CA GLY A 14 -13.34 8.15 -0.31
C GLY A 14 -14.43 8.39 -1.37
N ILE A 15 -15.02 9.57 -1.34
CA ILE A 15 -16.04 10.00 -2.29
C ILE A 15 -15.35 10.82 -3.39
N PRO A 16 -15.32 10.35 -4.65
CA PRO A 16 -14.74 11.11 -5.75
C PRO A 16 -15.61 12.32 -6.09
N VAL A 17 -14.99 13.49 -6.08
CA VAL A 17 -15.67 14.76 -6.37
C VAL A 17 -14.84 15.63 -7.31
N ILE A 18 -15.52 16.45 -8.10
CA ILE A 18 -14.93 17.48 -8.94
C ILE A 18 -15.32 18.85 -8.34
N ARG A 19 -14.35 19.74 -8.20
CA ARG A 19 -14.60 21.11 -7.75
C ARG A 19 -15.09 21.94 -8.93
N GLU A 20 -16.27 22.54 -8.77
CA GLU A 20 -16.87 23.48 -9.71
C GLU A 20 -17.12 24.83 -8.96
N GLY A 21 -16.15 25.73 -9.04
CA GLY A 21 -16.19 26.98 -8.26
C GLY A 21 -16.18 26.69 -6.75
N ASN A 22 -17.23 27.08 -6.05
CA ASN A 22 -17.40 26.87 -4.60
C ASN A 22 -18.20 25.61 -4.27
N HIS A 23 -18.56 24.79 -5.26
CA HIS A 23 -19.31 23.56 -5.07
C HIS A 23 -18.47 22.31 -5.38
N LEU A 24 -18.86 21.19 -4.77
CA LEU A 24 -18.33 19.88 -5.08
C LEU A 24 -19.42 19.06 -5.77
N ARG A 25 -19.13 18.52 -6.96
CA ARG A 25 -20.01 17.63 -7.69
C ARG A 25 -19.43 16.21 -7.66
N GLY A 26 -20.28 15.21 -7.37
CA GLY A 26 -19.87 13.81 -7.41
C GLY A 26 -19.37 13.40 -8.81
N ALA A 27 -18.26 12.67 -8.84
CA ALA A 27 -17.71 12.07 -10.06
C ALA A 27 -18.11 10.59 -10.16
N SER A 28 -18.40 10.11 -11.38
CA SER A 28 -18.65 8.69 -11.64
C SER A 28 -17.32 7.93 -11.69
N ALA A 29 -16.77 7.66 -10.51
CA ALA A 29 -15.48 6.99 -10.35
C ALA A 29 -15.48 6.19 -9.04
N VAL A 30 -14.49 5.30 -8.89
CA VAL A 30 -14.19 4.60 -7.63
C VAL A 30 -12.75 4.91 -7.27
N ILE A 31 -12.52 5.28 -6.01
CA ILE A 31 -11.18 5.50 -5.47
C ILE A 31 -10.67 4.18 -4.91
N ASP A 32 -9.45 3.79 -5.30
CA ASP A 32 -8.79 2.64 -4.71
C ASP A 32 -8.40 2.94 -3.26
N LYS A 33 -8.77 2.03 -2.35
CA LYS A 33 -8.56 2.21 -0.90
C LYS A 33 -7.09 2.15 -0.49
N ASP A 34 -6.25 1.40 -1.20
CA ASP A 34 -4.83 1.27 -0.88
C ASP A 34 -4.12 2.59 -1.21
N TRP A 35 -4.44 3.20 -2.36
CA TRP A 35 -3.97 4.53 -2.74
C TRP A 35 -4.48 5.64 -1.82
N ALA A 36 -5.77 5.59 -1.43
CA ALA A 36 -6.32 6.56 -0.50
C ALA A 36 -5.67 6.47 0.88
N SER A 37 -5.39 5.26 1.36
CA SER A 37 -4.67 5.01 2.61
C SER A 37 -3.22 5.51 2.56
N ALA A 38 -2.50 5.25 1.48
CA ALA A 38 -1.15 5.76 1.27
C ALA A 38 -1.14 7.29 1.29
N ARG A 39 -2.09 7.93 0.59
CA ARG A 39 -2.20 9.38 0.56
C ARG A 39 -2.51 9.98 1.93
N LEU A 40 -3.42 9.36 2.69
CA LEU A 40 -3.70 9.80 4.06
C LEU A 40 -2.46 9.64 4.95
N ALA A 41 -1.77 8.50 4.88
CA ALA A 41 -0.55 8.26 5.65
C ALA A 41 0.54 9.31 5.36
N GLU A 42 0.69 9.73 4.10
CA GLU A 42 1.55 10.86 3.73
C GLU A 42 1.11 12.18 4.40
N MET A 43 -0.19 12.49 4.37
CA MET A 43 -0.75 13.74 4.89
C MET A 43 -0.62 13.88 6.41
N ILE A 44 -0.70 12.77 7.14
CA ILE A 44 -0.53 12.74 8.61
C ILE A 44 0.91 12.48 9.04
N ASP A 45 1.83 12.48 8.08
CA ASP A 45 3.26 12.26 8.27
C ASP A 45 3.60 10.93 8.97
N ALA A 46 2.88 9.86 8.63
CA ALA A 46 3.12 8.53 9.20
C ALA A 46 4.51 8.00 8.82
N ASP A 47 5.12 7.23 9.71
CA ASP A 47 6.42 6.58 9.48
C ASP A 47 6.28 5.26 8.74
N MET A 48 5.16 4.54 8.94
CA MET A 48 4.89 3.24 8.36
C MET A 48 3.46 3.14 7.83
N LEU A 49 3.31 2.54 6.65
CA LEU A 49 2.03 2.12 6.09
C LEU A 49 1.95 0.59 6.12
N ILE A 50 0.87 0.05 6.68
CA ILE A 50 0.64 -1.40 6.72
C ILE A 50 -0.57 -1.75 5.86
N ILE A 51 -0.36 -2.57 4.83
CA ILE A 51 -1.40 -3.08 3.95
C ILE A 51 -1.64 -4.56 4.26
N LEU A 52 -2.84 -4.88 4.73
CA LEU A 52 -3.22 -6.24 5.06
C LEU A 52 -3.95 -6.87 3.87
N THR A 53 -3.55 -8.09 3.51
CA THR A 53 -4.03 -8.81 2.34
C THR A 53 -4.24 -10.30 2.64
N ALA A 54 -4.54 -11.12 1.62
CA ALA A 54 -4.81 -12.54 1.78
C ALA A 54 -3.56 -13.43 1.82
N VAL A 55 -2.40 -12.87 1.47
CA VAL A 55 -1.12 -13.60 1.43
C VAL A 55 -0.12 -13.01 2.42
N GLU A 56 0.80 -13.85 2.90
CA GLU A 56 1.78 -13.44 3.91
C GLU A 56 2.85 -12.50 3.35
N LYS A 57 3.27 -12.71 2.12
CA LYS A 57 4.31 -11.92 1.45
C LYS A 57 3.91 -11.59 0.02
N VAL A 58 4.57 -10.64 -0.58
CA VAL A 58 4.53 -10.38 -2.01
C VAL A 58 5.39 -11.42 -2.72
N ALA A 59 4.93 -11.94 -3.86
CA ALA A 59 5.69 -12.85 -4.69
C ALA A 59 5.84 -12.33 -6.11
N ILE A 60 6.98 -12.62 -6.73
CA ILE A 60 7.15 -12.55 -8.18
C ILE A 60 6.93 -13.93 -8.79
N ASN A 61 6.52 -13.97 -10.05
CA ASN A 61 6.17 -15.21 -10.76
C ASN A 61 5.12 -16.07 -10.03
N PHE A 62 4.19 -15.42 -9.34
CA PHE A 62 3.17 -16.09 -8.53
C PHE A 62 2.44 -17.19 -9.34
N GLY A 63 2.37 -18.41 -8.76
CA GLY A 63 1.74 -19.58 -9.37
C GLY A 63 2.55 -20.26 -10.47
N LYS A 64 3.83 -19.89 -10.67
CA LYS A 64 4.77 -20.52 -11.62
C LYS A 64 5.82 -21.35 -10.89
N GLU A 65 6.53 -22.23 -11.61
CA GLU A 65 7.61 -23.06 -11.05
C GLU A 65 8.74 -22.25 -10.41
N ASN A 66 8.97 -21.03 -10.89
CA ASN A 66 9.98 -20.11 -10.39
C ASN A 66 9.38 -19.01 -9.49
N GLU A 67 8.31 -19.33 -8.76
CA GLU A 67 7.73 -18.43 -7.76
C GLU A 67 8.75 -18.09 -6.68
N GLN A 68 8.84 -16.81 -6.36
CA GLN A 68 9.73 -16.32 -5.30
C GLN A 68 9.01 -15.34 -4.40
N TRP A 69 8.97 -15.65 -3.10
CA TRP A 69 8.43 -14.79 -2.04
C TRP A 69 9.50 -13.79 -1.58
N LEU A 70 9.08 -12.54 -1.40
CA LEU A 70 9.98 -11.43 -1.10
C LEU A 70 9.85 -11.01 0.37
N ASP A 71 10.96 -10.94 1.10
CA ASP A 71 11.02 -10.36 2.44
C ASP A 71 11.17 -8.84 2.37
N ARG A 72 11.95 -8.36 1.42
CA ARG A 72 12.18 -6.93 1.17
C ARG A 72 12.02 -6.64 -0.32
N LEU A 73 11.55 -5.45 -0.61
CA LEU A 73 11.37 -4.97 -1.97
C LEU A 73 11.83 -3.52 -2.04
N SER A 74 12.96 -3.28 -2.71
CA SER A 74 13.44 -1.92 -2.94
C SER A 74 12.52 -1.16 -3.90
N LEU A 75 12.52 0.17 -3.87
CA LEU A 75 11.74 0.97 -4.81
C LEU A 75 12.11 0.69 -6.26
N SER A 76 13.40 0.47 -6.55
CA SER A 76 13.89 0.14 -7.88
C SER A 76 13.43 -1.24 -8.36
N ASP A 77 13.43 -2.24 -7.46
CA ASP A 77 12.91 -3.56 -7.80
C ASP A 77 11.38 -3.55 -7.94
N ALA A 78 10.68 -2.77 -7.11
CA ALA A 78 9.24 -2.61 -7.22
C ALA A 78 8.85 -2.04 -8.61
N GLU A 79 9.52 -0.98 -9.06
CA GLU A 79 9.31 -0.40 -10.40
C GLU A 79 9.57 -1.44 -11.50
N ARG A 80 10.71 -2.11 -11.45
CA ARG A 80 11.07 -3.14 -12.42
C ARG A 80 10.03 -4.26 -12.47
N PHE A 81 9.63 -4.82 -11.33
CA PHE A 81 8.67 -5.93 -11.28
C PHE A 81 7.24 -5.51 -11.66
N ILE A 82 6.87 -4.23 -11.46
CA ILE A 82 5.63 -3.64 -11.98
C ILE A 82 5.68 -3.61 -13.52
N GLU A 83 6.76 -3.10 -14.10
CA GLU A 83 6.95 -3.02 -15.56
C GLU A 83 6.99 -4.41 -16.21
N GLU A 84 7.64 -5.38 -15.58
CA GLU A 84 7.69 -6.78 -16.00
C GLU A 84 6.35 -7.51 -15.83
N GLY A 85 5.37 -6.91 -15.14
CA GLY A 85 4.01 -7.45 -14.99
C GLY A 85 3.91 -8.60 -14.00
N HIS A 86 4.76 -8.66 -12.97
CA HIS A 86 4.73 -9.71 -11.96
C HIS A 86 3.50 -9.69 -11.05
N PHE A 87 2.84 -8.54 -10.92
CA PHE A 87 1.74 -8.35 -9.97
C PHE A 87 0.37 -8.33 -10.65
N ALA A 88 -0.59 -9.05 -10.07
CA ALA A 88 -1.96 -9.11 -10.60
C ALA A 88 -2.64 -7.74 -10.51
N LYS A 89 -3.11 -7.23 -11.68
CA LYS A 89 -3.66 -5.87 -11.86
C LYS A 89 -4.87 -5.54 -10.95
N GLY A 90 -5.69 -6.51 -10.61
CA GLY A 90 -6.89 -6.31 -9.78
C GLY A 90 -6.68 -6.54 -8.28
N SER A 91 -5.47 -6.90 -7.82
CA SER A 91 -5.25 -7.30 -6.44
C SER A 91 -3.90 -6.82 -5.88
N MET A 92 -2.78 -7.43 -6.28
CA MET A 92 -1.46 -7.13 -5.70
C MET A 92 -0.85 -5.85 -6.27
N LEU A 93 -1.02 -5.58 -7.57
CA LEU A 93 -0.44 -4.40 -8.23
C LEU A 93 -0.78 -3.09 -7.51
N PRO A 94 -2.06 -2.73 -7.25
CA PRO A 94 -2.37 -1.47 -6.59
C PRO A 94 -1.78 -1.36 -5.18
N LYS A 95 -1.60 -2.49 -4.47
CA LYS A 95 -0.98 -2.52 -3.14
C LYS A 95 0.51 -2.21 -3.20
N VAL A 96 1.23 -2.83 -4.13
CA VAL A 96 2.67 -2.59 -4.32
C VAL A 96 2.90 -1.15 -4.80
N GLU A 97 2.08 -0.64 -5.72
CA GLU A 97 2.16 0.74 -6.19
C GLU A 97 1.92 1.75 -5.06
N ALA A 98 0.85 1.58 -4.28
CA ALA A 98 0.51 2.46 -3.16
C ALA A 98 1.61 2.43 -2.08
N ALA A 99 2.10 1.23 -1.73
CA ALA A 99 3.18 1.03 -0.78
C ALA A 99 4.49 1.67 -1.24
N ALA A 100 4.88 1.49 -2.51
CA ALA A 100 6.07 2.11 -3.09
C ALA A 100 5.96 3.63 -3.16
N SER A 101 4.77 4.17 -3.51
CA SER A 101 4.51 5.61 -3.48
C SER A 101 4.71 6.20 -2.10
N PHE A 102 4.15 5.55 -1.07
CA PHE A 102 4.31 5.98 0.32
C PHE A 102 5.79 5.93 0.77
N ALA A 103 6.48 4.82 0.54
CA ALA A 103 7.89 4.67 0.92
C ALA A 103 8.80 5.70 0.22
N ARG A 104 8.47 6.11 -1.01
CA ARG A 104 9.20 7.14 -1.78
C ARG A 104 8.97 8.55 -1.24
N SER A 105 7.84 8.82 -0.63
CA SER A 105 7.39 10.19 -0.29
C SER A 105 8.26 10.89 0.75
N ARG A 106 9.04 10.15 1.55
CA ARG A 106 10.01 10.67 2.52
C ARG A 106 11.06 9.61 2.85
N ALA A 107 12.31 10.00 3.02
CA ALA A 107 13.38 9.11 3.46
C ALA A 107 13.05 8.48 4.84
N GLY A 108 13.33 7.20 4.98
CA GLY A 108 13.08 6.43 6.20
C GLY A 108 11.64 5.92 6.35
N ARG A 109 10.72 6.23 5.43
CA ARG A 109 9.40 5.59 5.39
C ARG A 109 9.49 4.17 4.86
N GLU A 110 8.71 3.29 5.48
CA GLU A 110 8.57 1.91 5.06
C GLU A 110 7.10 1.54 4.91
N ALA A 111 6.80 0.64 3.97
CA ALA A 111 5.48 0.04 3.86
C ALA A 111 5.58 -1.47 4.02
N LEU A 112 4.70 -2.05 4.84
CA LEU A 112 4.60 -3.49 5.07
C LEU A 112 3.36 -4.04 4.35
N ILE A 113 3.53 -5.11 3.59
CA ILE A 113 2.42 -5.90 3.04
C ILE A 113 2.46 -7.29 3.69
N THR A 114 1.38 -7.68 4.36
CA THR A 114 1.28 -8.99 5.01
C THR A 114 -0.16 -9.47 5.17
N VAL A 115 -0.35 -10.71 5.64
CA VAL A 115 -1.67 -11.25 5.94
C VAL A 115 -2.19 -10.73 7.29
N LEU A 116 -3.51 -10.52 7.40
CA LEU A 116 -4.14 -9.99 8.61
C LEU A 116 -3.76 -10.76 9.88
N SER A 117 -3.75 -12.10 9.83
CA SER A 117 -3.43 -12.95 10.98
C SER A 117 -1.99 -12.81 11.49
N LYS A 118 -1.09 -12.25 10.67
CA LYS A 118 0.34 -12.05 11.00
C LYS A 118 0.75 -10.58 11.05
N ALA A 119 -0.22 -9.68 11.19
CA ALA A 119 0.05 -8.23 11.25
C ALA A 119 1.04 -7.87 12.37
N LYS A 120 0.89 -8.49 13.55
CA LYS A 120 1.78 -8.26 14.69
C LYS A 120 3.21 -8.70 14.40
N GLU A 121 3.38 -9.93 13.91
CA GLU A 121 4.69 -10.47 13.54
C GLU A 121 5.34 -9.65 12.42
N GLY A 122 4.53 -9.14 11.48
CA GLY A 122 4.99 -8.25 10.42
C GLY A 122 5.54 -6.93 10.96
N ILE A 123 4.84 -6.29 11.91
CA ILE A 123 5.30 -5.06 12.58
C ILE A 123 6.59 -5.31 13.37
N GLU A 124 6.73 -6.50 13.96
CA GLU A 124 7.95 -6.93 14.66
C GLU A 124 9.10 -7.31 13.72
N GLY A 125 8.91 -7.21 12.39
CA GLY A 125 9.92 -7.52 11.37
C GLY A 125 10.17 -9.01 11.16
N LYS A 126 9.27 -9.89 11.60
CA LYS A 126 9.43 -11.35 11.53
C LYS A 126 8.87 -11.97 10.26
N THR A 127 7.98 -11.27 9.58
CA THR A 127 7.33 -11.73 8.35
C THR A 127 6.76 -10.57 7.53
N GLY A 128 6.15 -10.88 6.37
CA GLY A 128 5.64 -9.89 5.43
C GLY A 128 6.70 -9.46 4.42
N THR A 129 6.32 -8.54 3.54
CA THR A 129 7.22 -7.86 2.61
C THR A 129 7.33 -6.39 3.00
N VAL A 130 8.54 -5.94 3.32
CA VAL A 130 8.84 -4.54 3.59
C VAL A 130 9.29 -3.86 2.30
N ILE A 131 8.58 -2.79 1.92
CA ILE A 131 8.94 -1.93 0.80
C ILE A 131 9.62 -0.68 1.36
N CYS A 132 10.83 -0.40 0.90
CA CYS A 132 11.67 0.67 1.42
C CYS A 132 12.60 1.24 0.33
N GLN A 133 13.22 2.37 0.62
CA GLN A 133 14.27 2.96 -0.22
C GLN A 133 15.53 2.09 -0.22
#